data_8d119bcc564c30db12291a6e52d2e37b
#
_entry.id   8d119bcc564c30db12291a6e52d2e37b
#
_cell.length_a   1.000
_cell.length_b   1.000
_cell.length_c   1.000
_cell.angle_alpha   90.00
_cell.angle_beta   90.00
_cell.angle_gamma   90.00
#
_symmetry.space_group_name_H-M   'P 1'
#
loop_
_entity.id
_entity.type
_entity.pdbx_description
1 polymer ?
#
loop_
_entity_poly.entity_id
_entity_poly.type
_entity_poly.pdbx_seq_one_letter_code
_entity_poly.pdbx_strand_id
1 'polypeptide(L)'
;MTVPAAAALLLTACSNDAESATPSSSTTSTSVVAEQGDQLESNKTVVTDFYELAFNGRQVQQAADRYLGDVYIQHNPTAADGAAGFVSGIGGYVEATPGLHAEITRVFAEGDLVALQSHTTSAPGDRGQAVFDIFRVDNGKIVEHWDAIQDVPETSANPNTMFDGPTSSPSKSSEVLERNTANALTFLQLAFNEGKAAEAADQLVGPTDTQHNPSFADGKDAFVTALAGIEPVTGDKATKFPRTVAEGDFVFVQTFASSGEGTAGSGSMDIFRFDENGKIVEHWDAVQDYPSTTASGNTVWDDGR
;
A
#
# COMPACT_ATOMS: atom_id res chain seq x y z
N MET A 1 -78.06 -17.10 -17.04
CA MET A 1 -79.05 -16.00 -16.92
C MET A 1 -78.25 -14.72 -16.85
N THR A 2 -78.37 -14.05 -17.90
CA THR A 2 -78.54 -12.66 -18.29
C THR A 2 -77.32 -11.74 -18.20
N VAL A 3 -76.77 -11.48 -19.34
CA VAL A 3 -76.13 -10.26 -19.88
C VAL A 3 -77.25 -9.15 -20.00
N PRO A 4 -77.07 -7.87 -20.26
CA PRO A 4 -75.92 -7.01 -20.47
C PRO A 4 -76.06 -5.59 -19.87
N ALA A 5 -75.08 -4.71 -20.04
CA ALA A 5 -75.32 -3.42 -20.70
C ALA A 5 -74.04 -2.62 -20.94
N ALA A 6 -73.91 -2.21 -22.16
CA ALA A 6 -72.91 -1.27 -22.71
C ALA A 6 -73.36 0.18 -22.52
N ALA A 7 -72.43 1.12 -22.59
CA ALA A 7 -72.49 2.46 -23.17
C ALA A 7 -71.31 3.27 -22.61
N ALA A 8 -70.60 4.12 -23.23
CA ALA A 8 -70.47 4.74 -24.51
C ALA A 8 -69.30 5.74 -24.39
N LEU A 9 -68.62 5.92 -25.47
CA LEU A 9 -67.51 6.90 -25.71
C LEU A 9 -67.89 8.34 -25.29
N LEU A 10 -66.83 9.06 -24.78
CA LEU A 10 -66.61 10.46 -25.16
C LEU A 10 -65.12 10.76 -25.24
N LEU A 11 -64.70 11.04 -26.45
CA LEU A 11 -63.42 11.63 -26.80
C LEU A 11 -63.39 13.11 -26.41
N THR A 12 -62.34 13.51 -25.68
CA THR A 12 -61.87 14.89 -25.72
C THR A 12 -60.36 14.89 -25.84
N ALA A 13 -59.87 15.37 -26.94
CA ALA A 13 -58.49 15.67 -27.22
C ALA A 13 -58.08 16.96 -26.49
N CYS A 14 -56.95 16.96 -25.80
CA CYS A 14 -56.18 18.16 -25.53
C CYS A 14 -54.68 17.82 -25.53
N SER A 15 -54.06 18.39 -26.52
CA SER A 15 -52.71 18.88 -26.75
C SER A 15 -51.56 18.41 -25.84
N ASN A 16 -50.53 17.92 -26.52
CA ASN A 16 -49.12 17.78 -26.13
C ASN A 16 -48.57 19.01 -25.42
N ASP A 17 -47.94 18.74 -24.26
CA ASP A 17 -46.70 19.40 -23.90
C ASP A 17 -45.73 18.29 -23.43
N ALA A 18 -44.80 17.93 -24.31
CA ALA A 18 -43.68 17.07 -24.02
C ALA A 18 -42.64 17.94 -23.33
N GLU A 19 -42.66 17.94 -22.01
CA GLU A 19 -41.53 18.44 -21.22
C GLU A 19 -40.43 17.39 -21.27
N SER A 20 -39.36 17.73 -22.03
CA SER A 20 -38.14 16.98 -22.15
C SER A 20 -37.43 16.96 -20.78
N ALA A 21 -37.57 15.87 -20.02
CA ALA A 21 -36.74 15.60 -18.88
C ALA A 21 -35.32 15.23 -19.37
N THR A 22 -34.42 16.17 -19.37
CA THR A 22 -32.99 15.95 -19.50
C THR A 22 -32.50 15.13 -18.29
N PRO A 23 -31.73 14.06 -18.49
CA PRO A 23 -31.13 13.32 -17.35
C PRO A 23 -29.98 14.15 -16.75
N SER A 24 -30.21 14.75 -15.58
CA SER A 24 -29.22 15.43 -14.78
C SER A 24 -28.54 14.41 -13.84
N SER A 25 -27.67 13.54 -14.36
CA SER A 25 -26.94 12.56 -13.54
C SER A 25 -25.44 12.43 -13.84
N SER A 26 -24.88 13.21 -14.78
CA SER A 26 -23.46 13.09 -15.13
C SER A 26 -22.53 14.08 -14.41
N THR A 27 -23.03 15.17 -13.86
CA THR A 27 -22.23 16.22 -13.23
C THR A 27 -21.80 15.89 -11.80
N THR A 28 -22.61 15.14 -11.05
CA THR A 28 -22.31 14.81 -9.63
C THR A 28 -21.21 13.76 -9.51
N SER A 29 -21.16 12.77 -10.41
CA SER A 29 -20.12 11.72 -10.37
C SER A 29 -18.74 12.25 -10.74
N THR A 30 -18.65 13.19 -11.69
CA THR A 30 -17.38 13.77 -12.12
C THR A 30 -16.76 14.67 -11.04
N SER A 31 -17.57 15.41 -10.27
CA SER A 31 -17.07 16.25 -9.18
C SER A 31 -16.55 15.43 -8.00
N VAL A 32 -17.22 14.34 -7.63
CA VAL A 32 -16.79 13.47 -6.52
C VAL A 32 -15.46 12.76 -6.84
N VAL A 33 -15.29 12.28 -8.07
CA VAL A 33 -14.04 11.65 -8.50
C VAL A 33 -12.88 12.65 -8.54
N ALA A 34 -13.13 13.88 -8.98
CA ALA A 34 -12.11 14.94 -8.96
C ALA A 34 -11.70 15.32 -7.51
N GLU A 35 -12.67 15.50 -6.62
CA GLU A 35 -12.40 15.80 -5.20
C GLU A 35 -11.62 14.69 -4.51
N GLN A 36 -11.91 13.42 -4.80
CA GLN A 36 -11.14 12.29 -4.29
C GLN A 36 -9.70 12.28 -4.83
N GLY A 37 -9.49 12.55 -6.11
CA GLY A 37 -8.16 12.67 -6.70
C GLY A 37 -7.34 13.77 -6.06
N ASP A 38 -7.93 14.94 -5.85
CA ASP A 38 -7.27 16.09 -5.19
C ASP A 38 -6.92 15.76 -3.73
N GLN A 39 -7.76 14.99 -3.02
CA GLN A 39 -7.48 14.57 -1.65
C GLN A 39 -6.31 13.58 -1.59
N LEU A 40 -6.24 12.60 -2.50
CA LEU A 40 -5.12 11.64 -2.54
C LEU A 40 -3.79 12.35 -2.82
N GLU A 41 -3.75 13.28 -3.78
CA GLU A 41 -2.56 14.09 -4.06
C GLU A 41 -2.17 14.98 -2.86
N SER A 42 -3.15 15.55 -2.15
CA SER A 42 -2.92 16.30 -0.92
C SER A 42 -2.31 15.42 0.16
N ASN A 43 -2.82 14.21 0.36
CA ASN A 43 -2.28 13.25 1.34
C ASN A 43 -0.85 12.86 0.99
N LYS A 44 -0.55 12.56 -0.29
CA LYS A 44 0.83 12.29 -0.74
C LYS A 44 1.75 13.47 -0.46
N THR A 45 1.29 14.70 -0.71
CA THR A 45 2.07 15.92 -0.44
C THR A 45 2.39 16.07 1.06
N VAL A 46 1.41 15.84 1.95
CA VAL A 46 1.62 15.88 3.40
C VAL A 46 2.73 14.91 3.83
N VAL A 47 2.70 13.68 3.32
CA VAL A 47 3.67 12.64 3.69
C VAL A 47 5.05 12.91 3.08
N THR A 48 5.12 13.29 1.81
CA THR A 48 6.41 13.56 1.14
C THR A 48 7.10 14.80 1.70
N ASP A 49 6.36 15.88 2.00
CA ASP A 49 6.88 17.07 2.64
C ASP A 49 7.37 16.80 4.07
N PHE A 50 6.60 15.98 4.83
CA PHE A 50 7.01 15.50 6.16
C PHE A 50 8.34 14.77 6.09
N TYR A 51 8.45 13.83 5.16
CA TYR A 51 9.62 12.98 4.97
C TYR A 51 10.86 13.82 4.59
N GLU A 52 10.70 14.68 3.60
CA GLU A 52 11.75 15.61 3.16
C GLU A 52 12.21 16.53 4.29
N LEU A 53 11.28 17.11 5.03
CA LEU A 53 11.61 18.04 6.13
C LEU A 53 12.32 17.34 7.29
N ALA A 54 11.84 16.13 7.66
CA ALA A 54 12.38 15.39 8.79
C ALA A 54 13.77 14.82 8.49
N PHE A 55 13.94 14.15 7.35
CA PHE A 55 15.16 13.41 7.03
C PHE A 55 16.19 14.27 6.27
N ASN A 56 15.86 14.77 5.10
CA ASN A 56 16.79 15.54 4.26
C ASN A 56 16.99 16.97 4.79
N GLY A 57 15.89 17.62 5.21
CA GLY A 57 15.92 18.94 5.86
C GLY A 57 16.46 18.91 7.28
N ARG A 58 16.55 17.76 7.94
CA ARG A 58 17.04 17.54 9.30
C ARG A 58 16.30 18.42 10.34
N GLN A 59 15.02 18.72 10.07
CA GLN A 59 14.17 19.59 10.90
C GLN A 59 13.07 18.78 11.58
N VAL A 60 13.48 17.75 12.34
CA VAL A 60 12.58 16.70 12.88
C VAL A 60 11.48 17.29 13.77
N GLN A 61 11.83 18.28 14.64
CA GLN A 61 10.83 18.96 15.46
C GLN A 61 9.82 19.72 14.61
N GLN A 62 10.30 20.45 13.59
CA GLN A 62 9.41 21.23 12.71
C GLN A 62 8.52 20.32 11.87
N ALA A 63 9.04 19.18 11.42
CA ALA A 63 8.25 18.18 10.71
C ALA A 63 7.13 17.63 11.61
N ALA A 64 7.45 17.30 12.86
CA ALA A 64 6.46 16.86 13.83
C ALA A 64 5.36 17.92 14.07
N ASP A 65 5.75 19.16 14.38
CA ASP A 65 4.82 20.25 14.67
C ASP A 65 3.90 20.57 13.47
N ARG A 66 4.43 20.43 12.26
CA ARG A 66 3.71 20.80 11.03
C ARG A 66 2.81 19.71 10.50
N TYR A 67 3.21 18.45 10.60
CA TYR A 67 2.55 17.36 9.88
C TYR A 67 1.93 16.28 10.76
N LEU A 68 2.42 16.04 11.99
CA LEU A 68 1.79 15.06 12.86
C LEU A 68 0.50 15.60 13.48
N GLY A 69 -0.46 14.69 13.69
CA GLY A 69 -1.70 14.98 14.41
C GLY A 69 -1.49 15.03 15.94
N ASP A 70 -2.53 15.42 16.66
CA ASP A 70 -2.54 15.38 18.14
C ASP A 70 -2.35 13.95 18.66
N VAL A 71 -2.83 12.97 17.90
CA VAL A 71 -2.57 11.54 18.11
C VAL A 71 -1.67 11.07 16.96
N TYR A 72 -0.57 10.42 17.30
CA TYR A 72 0.31 9.75 16.34
C TYR A 72 0.69 8.38 16.89
N ILE A 73 0.15 7.34 16.28
CA ILE A 73 0.33 5.94 16.68
C ILE A 73 1.50 5.36 15.88
N GLN A 74 2.44 4.73 16.58
CA GLN A 74 3.66 4.22 15.99
C GLN A 74 3.72 2.69 16.07
N HIS A 75 4.00 2.06 14.92
CA HIS A 75 4.13 0.60 14.82
C HIS A 75 5.57 0.15 14.50
N ASN A 76 6.51 1.08 14.27
CA ASN A 76 7.94 0.72 14.23
C ASN A 76 8.36 0.19 15.60
N PRO A 77 9.06 -0.95 15.67
CA PRO A 77 9.37 -1.57 16.94
C PRO A 77 10.27 -0.73 17.87
N THR A 78 11.03 0.21 17.31
CA THR A 78 11.98 1.03 18.08
C THR A 78 11.49 2.44 18.41
N ALA A 79 10.32 2.83 17.87
CA ALA A 79 9.78 4.18 18.03
C ALA A 79 8.57 4.20 18.98
N ALA A 80 8.50 5.21 19.85
CA ALA A 80 7.37 5.42 20.74
C ALA A 80 6.28 6.27 20.07
N ASP A 81 5.06 6.21 20.62
CA ASP A 81 3.91 6.99 20.18
C ASP A 81 4.10 8.51 20.36
N GLY A 82 3.34 9.25 19.58
CA GLY A 82 3.19 10.71 19.67
C GLY A 82 4.35 11.49 19.06
N ALA A 83 4.14 12.78 18.87
CA ALA A 83 5.15 13.68 18.32
C ALA A 83 6.45 13.68 19.13
N ALA A 84 6.37 13.58 20.45
CA ALA A 84 7.56 13.51 21.32
C ALA A 84 8.36 12.23 21.10
N GLY A 85 7.67 11.07 20.90
CA GLY A 85 8.32 9.80 20.58
C GLY A 85 9.04 9.86 19.23
N PHE A 86 8.37 10.40 18.22
CA PHE A 86 8.97 10.63 16.91
C PHE A 86 10.21 11.54 17.00
N VAL A 87 10.10 12.70 17.64
CA VAL A 87 11.21 13.65 17.76
C VAL A 87 12.40 13.04 18.52
N SER A 88 12.14 12.28 19.58
CA SER A 88 13.21 11.63 20.34
C SER A 88 13.90 10.53 19.53
N GLY A 89 13.15 9.64 18.87
CA GLY A 89 13.68 8.51 18.10
C GLY A 89 14.36 8.97 16.81
N ILE A 90 13.61 9.60 15.93
CA ILE A 90 14.09 10.05 14.62
C ILE A 90 15.09 11.21 14.77
N GLY A 91 14.87 12.12 15.73
CA GLY A 91 15.82 13.22 15.99
C GLY A 91 17.19 12.69 16.37
N GLY A 92 17.25 11.70 17.27
CA GLY A 92 18.51 11.05 17.64
C GLY A 92 19.18 10.32 16.47
N TYR A 93 18.41 9.63 15.64
CA TYR A 93 18.93 8.96 14.44
C TYR A 93 19.50 9.97 13.43
N VAL A 94 18.76 11.03 13.12
CA VAL A 94 19.18 12.11 12.20
C VAL A 94 20.43 12.81 12.72
N GLU A 95 20.52 13.08 14.04
CA GLU A 95 21.70 13.70 14.66
C GLU A 95 22.93 12.80 14.57
N ALA A 96 22.76 11.51 14.87
CA ALA A 96 23.83 10.52 14.82
C ALA A 96 24.34 10.21 13.41
N THR A 97 23.56 10.54 12.37
CA THR A 97 23.84 10.21 10.96
C THR A 97 23.98 11.49 10.11
N PRO A 98 25.14 12.19 10.15
CA PRO A 98 25.33 13.47 9.45
C PRO A 98 25.15 13.39 7.91
N GLY A 99 25.43 12.24 7.32
CA GLY A 99 25.31 11.99 5.87
C GLY A 99 23.97 11.37 5.46
N LEU A 100 22.99 11.34 6.37
CA LEU A 100 21.68 10.77 6.08
C LEU A 100 21.03 11.44 4.87
N HIS A 101 20.58 10.63 3.93
CA HIS A 101 19.77 11.03 2.79
C HIS A 101 18.69 9.97 2.54
N ALA A 102 17.47 10.42 2.37
CA ALA A 102 16.32 9.58 2.08
C ALA A 102 15.72 9.99 0.74
N GLU A 103 15.86 9.14 -0.27
CA GLU A 103 15.29 9.33 -1.62
C GLU A 103 13.99 8.56 -1.73
N ILE A 104 12.86 9.26 -1.87
CA ILE A 104 11.57 8.63 -2.15
C ILE A 104 11.56 8.16 -3.59
N THR A 105 11.43 6.85 -3.80
CA THR A 105 11.40 6.24 -5.13
C THR A 105 9.99 6.03 -5.66
N ARG A 106 9.03 5.71 -4.78
CA ARG A 106 7.60 5.51 -5.13
C ARG A 106 6.72 6.05 -4.02
N VAL A 107 5.57 6.61 -4.41
CA VAL A 107 4.52 7.01 -3.48
C VAL A 107 3.16 6.71 -4.09
N PHE A 108 2.27 6.11 -3.29
CA PHE A 108 0.91 5.72 -3.66
C PHE A 108 -0.06 6.17 -2.59
N ALA A 109 -1.32 6.44 -2.97
CA ALA A 109 -2.38 6.78 -2.03
C ALA A 109 -3.69 6.11 -2.38
N GLU A 110 -4.41 5.63 -1.36
CA GLU A 110 -5.76 5.11 -1.44
C GLU A 110 -6.51 5.42 -0.14
N GLY A 111 -7.66 6.10 -0.26
CA GLY A 111 -8.43 6.51 0.91
C GLY A 111 -7.63 7.45 1.83
N ASP A 112 -7.46 7.04 3.08
CA ASP A 112 -6.69 7.76 4.10
C ASP A 112 -5.24 7.27 4.24
N LEU A 113 -4.83 6.28 3.44
CA LEU A 113 -3.50 5.69 3.49
C LEU A 113 -2.60 6.26 2.38
N VAL A 114 -1.34 6.50 2.75
CA VAL A 114 -0.24 6.79 1.83
C VAL A 114 0.86 5.79 2.08
N ALA A 115 1.25 5.07 1.04
CA ALA A 115 2.38 4.15 1.07
C ALA A 115 3.54 4.71 0.26
N LEU A 116 4.77 4.57 0.75
CA LEU A 116 5.95 4.96 0.00
C LEU A 116 7.08 3.93 0.13
N GLN A 117 7.94 3.96 -0.87
CA GLN A 117 9.24 3.29 -0.83
C GLN A 117 10.32 4.36 -0.89
N SER A 118 11.33 4.24 -0.04
CA SER A 118 12.51 5.09 -0.09
C SER A 118 13.82 4.31 -0.03
N HIS A 119 14.86 4.91 -0.59
CA HIS A 119 16.25 4.49 -0.43
C HIS A 119 16.92 5.42 0.58
N THR A 120 17.26 4.90 1.74
CA THR A 120 17.91 5.67 2.81
C THR A 120 19.37 5.29 2.91
N THR A 121 20.26 6.28 2.83
CA THR A 121 21.71 6.11 2.92
C THR A 121 22.28 6.97 4.03
N SER A 122 23.37 6.52 4.66
CA SER A 122 24.07 7.23 5.76
C SER A 122 25.34 7.94 5.33
N ALA A 123 25.87 7.63 4.13
CA ALA A 123 27.04 8.27 3.55
C ALA A 123 27.09 8.06 2.02
N PRO A 124 27.83 8.90 1.25
CA PRO A 124 28.06 8.66 -0.17
C PRO A 124 28.71 7.29 -0.42
N GLY A 125 28.09 6.50 -1.30
CA GLY A 125 28.54 5.16 -1.65
C GLY A 125 28.11 4.05 -0.68
N ASP A 126 27.34 4.38 0.34
CA ASP A 126 26.61 3.42 1.16
C ASP A 126 25.55 2.69 0.32
N ARG A 127 25.39 1.39 0.53
CA ARG A 127 24.29 0.65 -0.10
C ARG A 127 22.94 1.05 0.49
N GLY A 128 22.93 1.45 1.75
CA GLY A 128 21.76 1.93 2.45
C GLY A 128 20.73 0.86 2.76
N GLN A 129 19.51 1.33 2.93
CA GLN A 129 18.34 0.54 3.30
C GLN A 129 17.19 0.81 2.34
N ALA A 130 16.43 -0.23 2.01
CA ALA A 130 15.11 -0.10 1.46
C ALA A 130 14.12 0.07 2.62
N VAL A 131 13.42 1.20 2.61
CA VAL A 131 12.43 1.55 3.63
C VAL A 131 11.08 1.65 2.93
N PHE A 132 10.13 0.91 3.44
CA PHE A 132 8.75 0.88 2.98
C PHE A 132 7.87 1.35 4.13
N ASP A 133 7.10 2.39 3.91
CA ASP A 133 6.27 3.03 4.92
C ASP A 133 4.82 3.05 4.50
N ILE A 134 3.92 2.93 5.47
CA ILE A 134 2.50 3.28 5.33
C ILE A 134 2.18 4.34 6.36
N PHE A 135 1.57 5.42 5.92
CA PHE A 135 1.07 6.48 6.78
C PHE A 135 -0.45 6.58 6.66
N ARG A 136 -1.13 6.81 7.77
CA ARG A 136 -2.52 7.23 7.77
C ARG A 136 -2.58 8.73 7.90
N VAL A 137 -3.36 9.37 7.03
CA VAL A 137 -3.57 10.82 7.01
C VAL A 137 -5.03 11.12 7.35
N ASP A 138 -5.26 11.89 8.40
CA ASP A 138 -6.57 12.39 8.79
C ASP A 138 -6.56 13.91 8.88
N ASN A 139 -7.48 14.57 8.19
CA ASN A 139 -7.59 16.04 8.16
C ASN A 139 -6.26 16.76 7.83
N GLY A 140 -5.47 16.20 6.91
CA GLY A 140 -4.17 16.77 6.49
C GLY A 140 -3.04 16.61 7.51
N LYS A 141 -3.20 15.66 8.46
CA LYS A 141 -2.21 15.31 9.47
C LYS A 141 -1.92 13.82 9.45
N ILE A 142 -0.67 13.45 9.67
CA ILE A 142 -0.26 12.06 9.85
C ILE A 142 -0.62 11.63 11.27
N VAL A 143 -1.41 10.57 11.39
CA VAL A 143 -1.95 10.09 12.67
C VAL A 143 -1.50 8.68 13.02
N GLU A 144 -0.91 7.94 12.07
CA GLU A 144 -0.46 6.56 12.30
C GLU A 144 0.60 6.17 11.27
N HIS A 145 1.53 5.27 11.65
CA HIS A 145 2.66 4.88 10.82
C HIS A 145 3.06 3.42 11.03
N TRP A 146 3.33 2.71 9.95
CA TRP A 146 3.93 1.37 9.87
C TRP A 146 5.10 1.38 8.91
N ASP A 147 6.10 0.55 9.15
CA ASP A 147 7.23 0.40 8.23
C ASP A 147 7.76 -1.03 8.16
N ALA A 148 8.56 -1.27 7.14
CA ALA A 148 9.50 -2.38 7.01
C ALA A 148 10.82 -1.84 6.47
N ILE A 149 11.91 -2.21 7.12
CA ILE A 149 13.26 -1.71 6.83
C ILE A 149 14.18 -2.90 6.56
N GLN A 150 14.81 -2.90 5.40
CA GLN A 150 15.77 -3.94 5.00
C GLN A 150 17.09 -3.32 4.52
N ASP A 151 18.21 -3.80 5.04
CA ASP A 151 19.51 -3.43 4.53
C ASP A 151 19.68 -3.92 3.08
N VAL A 152 20.19 -3.05 2.20
CA VAL A 152 20.49 -3.44 0.82
C VAL A 152 21.70 -4.40 0.84
N PRO A 153 21.53 -5.66 0.45
CA PRO A 153 22.59 -6.65 0.59
C PRO A 153 23.72 -6.44 -0.42
N GLU A 154 24.85 -7.06 -0.16
CA GLU A 154 26.01 -7.02 -1.06
C GLU A 154 25.79 -7.79 -2.36
N THR A 155 24.97 -8.82 -2.32
CA THR A 155 24.69 -9.70 -3.44
C THR A 155 23.19 -9.86 -3.64
N SER A 156 22.78 -10.02 -4.89
CA SER A 156 21.39 -10.29 -5.28
C SER A 156 21.33 -11.51 -6.18
N ALA A 157 20.21 -12.25 -6.11
CA ALA A 157 19.91 -13.36 -7.00
C ALA A 157 19.44 -12.89 -8.40
N ASN A 158 19.07 -11.64 -8.54
CA ASN A 158 18.68 -10.99 -9.79
C ASN A 158 19.62 -9.82 -10.11
N PRO A 159 19.62 -9.30 -11.35
CA PRO A 159 20.49 -8.19 -11.76
C PRO A 159 19.96 -6.80 -11.38
N ASN A 160 18.77 -6.71 -10.80
CA ASN A 160 18.06 -5.47 -10.54
C ASN A 160 18.44 -4.91 -9.16
N THR A 161 18.35 -3.60 -8.99
CA THR A 161 18.40 -3.02 -7.63
C THR A 161 17.03 -3.11 -6.96
N MET A 162 16.97 -2.93 -5.65
CA MET A 162 15.71 -2.87 -4.90
C MET A 162 14.85 -1.65 -5.30
N PHE A 163 15.34 -0.74 -6.15
CA PHE A 163 14.73 0.56 -6.45
C PHE A 163 14.43 0.79 -7.93
N ASP A 164 15.01 0.02 -8.85
CA ASP A 164 14.81 0.16 -10.29
C ASP A 164 13.34 -0.01 -10.69
N GLY A 165 13.03 0.30 -11.94
CA GLY A 165 11.73 0.14 -12.55
C GLY A 165 10.85 1.39 -12.49
N PRO A 166 9.59 1.33 -12.96
CA PRO A 166 8.69 2.47 -13.01
C PRO A 166 8.28 2.94 -11.60
N THR A 167 8.18 4.25 -11.44
CA THR A 167 7.85 4.88 -10.16
C THR A 167 6.37 5.28 -10.03
N SER A 168 5.65 5.28 -11.15
CA SER A 168 4.23 5.63 -11.23
C SER A 168 3.62 5.05 -12.49
N SER A 169 2.29 5.05 -12.58
CA SER A 169 1.55 4.72 -13.79
C SER A 169 0.27 5.57 -13.88
N PRO A 170 -0.37 5.64 -15.07
CA PRO A 170 -1.63 6.34 -15.21
C PRO A 170 -2.72 5.79 -14.29
N SER A 171 -3.60 6.69 -13.81
CA SER A 171 -4.76 6.31 -13.00
C SER A 171 -5.61 5.24 -13.68
N LYS A 172 -6.20 4.36 -12.90
CA LYS A 172 -7.08 3.28 -13.33
C LYS A 172 -8.47 3.43 -12.73
N SER A 173 -9.44 2.71 -13.31
CA SER A 173 -10.77 2.64 -12.71
C SER A 173 -10.78 1.82 -11.42
N SER A 174 -11.79 2.03 -10.59
CA SER A 174 -11.95 1.27 -9.33
C SER A 174 -11.99 -0.24 -9.56
N GLU A 175 -12.63 -0.70 -10.63
CA GLU A 175 -12.71 -2.13 -10.97
C GLU A 175 -11.33 -2.73 -11.27
N VAL A 176 -10.42 -1.94 -11.88
CA VAL A 176 -9.04 -2.40 -12.14
C VAL A 176 -8.25 -2.44 -10.83
N LEU A 177 -8.39 -1.42 -9.98
CA LEU A 177 -7.72 -1.38 -8.68
C LEU A 177 -8.18 -2.53 -7.79
N GLU A 178 -9.50 -2.74 -7.66
CA GLU A 178 -10.09 -3.84 -6.89
C GLU A 178 -9.63 -5.21 -7.42
N ARG A 179 -9.62 -5.42 -8.74
CA ARG A 179 -9.11 -6.64 -9.36
C ARG A 179 -7.64 -6.88 -9.02
N ASN A 180 -6.80 -5.87 -9.17
CA ASN A 180 -5.36 -6.00 -8.92
C ASN A 180 -5.08 -6.28 -7.44
N THR A 181 -5.79 -5.62 -6.54
CA THR A 181 -5.73 -5.87 -5.08
C THR A 181 -6.16 -7.31 -4.76
N ALA A 182 -7.29 -7.76 -5.29
CA ALA A 182 -7.76 -9.13 -5.09
C ALA A 182 -6.75 -10.16 -5.62
N ASN A 183 -6.10 -9.88 -6.76
CA ASN A 183 -5.09 -10.76 -7.35
C ASN A 183 -3.81 -10.80 -6.50
N ALA A 184 -3.34 -9.65 -5.97
CA ALA A 184 -2.20 -9.61 -5.05
C ALA A 184 -2.47 -10.45 -3.79
N LEU A 185 -3.62 -10.24 -3.16
CA LEU A 185 -4.00 -10.98 -1.95
C LEU A 185 -4.18 -12.48 -2.23
N THR A 186 -4.76 -12.85 -3.37
CA THR A 186 -4.91 -14.27 -3.77
C THR A 186 -3.55 -14.91 -4.01
N PHE A 187 -2.63 -14.20 -4.67
CA PHE A 187 -1.26 -14.65 -4.90
C PHE A 187 -0.54 -14.95 -3.58
N LEU A 188 -0.56 -14.00 -2.65
CA LEU A 188 0.07 -14.15 -1.33
C LEU A 188 -0.60 -15.27 -0.51
N GLN A 189 -1.93 -15.36 -0.53
CA GLN A 189 -2.68 -16.41 0.17
C GLN A 189 -2.31 -17.79 -0.34
N LEU A 190 -2.31 -18.01 -1.66
CA LEU A 190 -1.96 -19.29 -2.27
C LEU A 190 -0.51 -19.66 -1.99
N ALA A 191 0.42 -18.69 -2.17
CA ALA A 191 1.85 -18.94 -2.05
C ALA A 191 2.28 -19.21 -0.59
N PHE A 192 1.88 -18.37 0.35
CA PHE A 192 2.40 -18.38 1.71
C PHE A 192 1.51 -19.13 2.72
N ASN A 193 0.18 -19.06 2.59
CA ASN A 193 -0.71 -19.73 3.53
C ASN A 193 -1.12 -21.14 3.08
N GLU A 194 -1.24 -21.35 1.76
CA GLU A 194 -1.71 -22.63 1.25
C GLU A 194 -0.58 -23.53 0.70
N GLY A 195 0.66 -23.02 0.64
CA GLY A 195 1.81 -23.78 0.10
C GLY A 195 1.68 -24.11 -1.39
N LYS A 196 0.90 -23.29 -2.15
CA LYS A 196 0.57 -23.52 -3.56
C LYS A 196 1.28 -22.53 -4.48
N ALA A 197 2.59 -22.37 -4.31
CA ALA A 197 3.37 -21.38 -5.10
C ALA A 197 3.23 -21.59 -6.62
N ALA A 198 3.21 -22.83 -7.10
CA ALA A 198 3.03 -23.13 -8.52
C ALA A 198 1.65 -22.71 -9.03
N GLU A 199 0.58 -22.95 -8.27
CA GLU A 199 -0.78 -22.53 -8.60
C GLU A 199 -0.90 -21.00 -8.61
N ALA A 200 -0.35 -20.33 -7.59
CA ALA A 200 -0.29 -18.87 -7.51
C ALA A 200 0.40 -18.27 -8.74
N ALA A 201 1.57 -18.80 -9.09
CA ALA A 201 2.35 -18.35 -10.25
C ALA A 201 1.61 -18.59 -11.57
N ASP A 202 0.98 -19.77 -11.76
CA ASP A 202 0.25 -20.08 -12.99
C ASP A 202 -0.98 -19.21 -13.19
N GLN A 203 -1.69 -18.92 -12.11
CA GLN A 203 -2.90 -18.09 -12.18
C GLN A 203 -2.61 -16.60 -12.26
N LEU A 204 -1.58 -16.10 -11.59
CA LEU A 204 -1.46 -14.67 -11.27
C LEU A 204 -0.17 -14.00 -11.75
N VAL A 205 0.90 -14.75 -12.04
CA VAL A 205 2.14 -14.18 -12.58
C VAL A 205 2.11 -14.15 -14.11
N GLY A 206 2.53 -13.04 -14.68
CA GLY A 206 2.63 -12.83 -16.13
C GLY A 206 3.81 -13.56 -16.77
N PRO A 207 4.00 -13.41 -18.07
CA PRO A 207 5.09 -14.04 -18.80
C PRO A 207 6.46 -13.47 -18.42
N THR A 208 6.48 -12.24 -17.92
CA THR A 208 7.65 -11.58 -17.33
C THR A 208 7.36 -11.37 -15.85
N ASP A 209 8.35 -11.62 -15.01
CA ASP A 209 8.31 -11.33 -13.57
C ASP A 209 9.69 -10.77 -13.22
N THR A 210 9.78 -9.45 -13.16
CA THR A 210 11.02 -8.75 -12.79
C THR A 210 11.06 -8.65 -11.28
N GLN A 211 12.09 -9.21 -10.65
CA GLN A 211 12.26 -9.23 -9.22
C GLN A 211 13.22 -8.15 -8.74
N HIS A 212 12.82 -7.45 -7.69
CA HIS A 212 13.67 -6.51 -6.97
C HIS A 212 13.96 -6.99 -5.52
N ASN A 213 13.34 -8.11 -5.10
CA ASN A 213 13.77 -8.81 -3.89
C ASN A 213 15.11 -9.49 -4.16
N PRO A 214 16.17 -9.18 -3.39
CA PRO A 214 17.50 -9.70 -3.65
C PRO A 214 17.64 -11.22 -3.44
N SER A 215 16.67 -11.87 -2.84
CA SER A 215 16.67 -13.33 -2.62
C SER A 215 16.03 -14.11 -3.76
N PHE A 216 15.36 -13.45 -4.71
CA PHE A 216 14.65 -14.09 -5.82
C PHE A 216 15.31 -13.76 -7.16
N ALA A 217 15.51 -14.76 -8.01
CA ALA A 217 15.84 -14.51 -9.40
C ALA A 217 14.59 -14.10 -10.20
N ASP A 218 14.80 -13.45 -11.36
CA ASP A 218 13.72 -13.07 -12.26
C ASP A 218 12.97 -14.30 -12.80
N GLY A 219 11.70 -14.12 -13.01
CA GLY A 219 10.83 -15.04 -13.72
C GLY A 219 10.04 -16.00 -12.81
N LYS A 220 8.89 -16.38 -13.31
CA LYS A 220 7.89 -17.23 -12.69
C LYS A 220 8.44 -18.54 -12.11
N ASP A 221 9.31 -19.23 -12.86
CA ASP A 221 9.87 -20.52 -12.43
C ASP A 221 10.83 -20.36 -11.24
N ALA A 222 11.54 -19.23 -11.18
CA ALA A 222 12.43 -18.91 -10.08
C ALA A 222 11.62 -18.68 -8.79
N PHE A 223 10.50 -17.95 -8.87
CA PHE A 223 9.57 -17.75 -7.78
C PHE A 223 9.03 -19.11 -7.26
N VAL A 224 8.54 -19.97 -8.16
CA VAL A 224 8.04 -21.30 -7.77
C VAL A 224 9.13 -22.14 -7.09
N THR A 225 10.36 -22.07 -7.60
CA THR A 225 11.50 -22.81 -7.03
C THR A 225 11.86 -22.28 -5.63
N ALA A 226 11.87 -20.97 -5.45
CA ALA A 226 12.23 -20.35 -4.18
C ALA A 226 11.22 -20.64 -3.06
N LEU A 227 9.93 -20.76 -3.41
CA LEU A 227 8.86 -21.08 -2.47
C LEU A 227 8.51 -22.58 -2.40
N ALA A 228 9.27 -23.42 -3.10
CA ALA A 228 9.06 -24.87 -3.05
C ALA A 228 9.28 -25.40 -1.63
N GLY A 229 8.27 -26.11 -1.11
CA GLY A 229 8.33 -26.70 0.23
C GLY A 229 7.78 -25.85 1.35
N ILE A 230 7.19 -24.68 1.06
CA ILE A 230 6.36 -23.98 2.03
C ILE A 230 5.14 -24.86 2.32
N GLU A 231 5.01 -25.24 3.59
CA GLU A 231 3.88 -26.03 4.07
C GLU A 231 2.68 -25.12 4.35
N PRO A 232 1.45 -25.60 4.14
CA PRO A 232 0.25 -24.85 4.47
C PRO A 232 0.21 -24.43 5.94
N VAL A 233 -0.12 -23.17 6.19
CA VAL A 233 -0.28 -22.61 7.54
C VAL A 233 -1.70 -22.07 7.74
N THR A 234 -2.21 -22.21 8.96
CA THR A 234 -3.56 -21.76 9.32
C THR A 234 -3.61 -21.17 10.73
N GLY A 235 -4.72 -20.51 11.05
CA GLY A 235 -4.92 -19.92 12.38
C GLY A 235 -3.96 -18.76 12.65
N ASP A 236 -3.46 -18.67 13.86
CA ASP A 236 -2.61 -17.56 14.30
C ASP A 236 -1.26 -17.49 13.61
N LYS A 237 -0.81 -18.59 13.00
CA LYS A 237 0.44 -18.66 12.24
C LYS A 237 0.30 -18.27 10.78
N ALA A 238 -0.94 -18.16 10.28
CA ALA A 238 -1.15 -17.72 8.90
C ALA A 238 -0.63 -16.29 8.71
N THR A 239 0.00 -16.05 7.57
CA THR A 239 0.39 -14.72 7.15
C THR A 239 -0.85 -13.86 7.00
N LYS A 240 -0.86 -12.71 7.64
CA LYS A 240 -1.92 -11.70 7.58
C LYS A 240 -1.55 -10.65 6.54
N PHE A 241 -2.58 -10.05 5.97
CA PHE A 241 -2.47 -8.96 4.98
C PHE A 241 -3.28 -7.76 5.47
N PRO A 242 -2.80 -7.06 6.51
CA PRO A 242 -3.62 -6.07 7.22
C PRO A 242 -3.95 -4.82 6.40
N ARG A 243 -3.09 -4.44 5.45
CA ARG A 243 -3.26 -3.21 4.66
C ARG A 243 -2.88 -3.40 3.23
N THR A 244 -3.64 -2.72 2.35
CA THR A 244 -3.31 -2.55 0.93
C THR A 244 -3.45 -1.09 0.54
N VAL A 245 -2.65 -0.65 -0.44
CA VAL A 245 -2.80 0.65 -1.11
C VAL A 245 -2.64 0.42 -2.60
N ALA A 246 -3.68 0.68 -3.38
CA ALA A 246 -3.70 0.47 -4.82
C ALA A 246 -3.77 1.82 -5.57
N GLU A 247 -2.83 2.04 -6.49
CA GLU A 247 -2.82 3.20 -7.37
C GLU A 247 -2.23 2.85 -8.74
N GLY A 248 -2.94 3.19 -9.81
CA GLY A 248 -2.49 2.89 -11.17
C GLY A 248 -2.36 1.39 -11.42
N ASP A 249 -1.19 0.95 -11.84
CA ASP A 249 -0.87 -0.47 -12.06
C ASP A 249 -0.26 -1.15 -10.81
N PHE A 250 -0.17 -0.44 -9.70
CA PHE A 250 0.52 -0.90 -8.50
C PHE A 250 -0.44 -1.26 -7.38
N VAL A 251 -0.06 -2.26 -6.61
CA VAL A 251 -0.69 -2.61 -5.32
C VAL A 251 0.42 -2.78 -4.30
N PHE A 252 0.38 -1.99 -3.25
CA PHE A 252 1.21 -2.10 -2.06
C PHE A 252 0.48 -2.99 -1.04
N VAL A 253 1.17 -3.95 -0.43
CA VAL A 253 0.60 -4.87 0.56
C VAL A 253 1.51 -4.96 1.76
N GLN A 254 0.98 -4.77 2.96
CA GLN A 254 1.66 -5.14 4.19
C GLN A 254 1.37 -6.59 4.53
N THR A 255 2.40 -7.37 4.88
CA THR A 255 2.26 -8.74 5.36
C THR A 255 2.82 -8.89 6.77
N PHE A 256 2.33 -9.87 7.52
CA PHE A 256 2.87 -10.24 8.82
C PHE A 256 2.54 -11.71 9.15
N ALA A 257 3.56 -12.46 9.54
CA ALA A 257 3.44 -13.82 10.06
C ALA A 257 3.95 -13.88 11.50
N SER A 258 3.08 -14.23 12.45
CA SER A 258 3.41 -14.29 13.88
C SER A 258 4.30 -15.50 14.20
N SER A 259 5.29 -15.29 15.05
CA SER A 259 6.06 -16.39 15.68
C SER A 259 5.29 -17.08 16.82
N GLY A 260 4.17 -16.49 17.26
CA GLY A 260 3.37 -16.97 18.39
C GLY A 260 3.75 -16.35 19.75
N GLU A 261 4.67 -15.39 19.78
CA GLU A 261 5.13 -14.70 20.98
C GLU A 261 4.97 -13.18 20.86
N GLY A 262 3.99 -12.58 21.54
CA GLY A 262 3.80 -11.12 21.59
C GLY A 262 3.67 -10.53 20.18
N THR A 263 4.52 -9.54 19.86
CA THR A 263 4.61 -8.94 18.52
C THR A 263 5.65 -9.60 17.62
N ALA A 264 6.38 -10.63 18.12
CA ALA A 264 7.43 -11.29 17.35
C ALA A 264 6.89 -11.99 16.11
N GLY A 265 7.62 -11.86 15.03
CA GLY A 265 7.26 -12.44 13.75
C GLY A 265 8.17 -11.96 12.65
N SER A 266 7.78 -12.23 11.42
CA SER A 266 8.42 -11.72 10.22
C SER A 266 7.35 -11.16 9.30
N GLY A 267 7.63 -10.11 8.58
CA GLY A 267 6.71 -9.53 7.62
C GLY A 267 7.44 -8.85 6.49
N SER A 268 6.70 -8.49 5.49
CA SER A 268 7.17 -7.68 4.37
C SER A 268 6.19 -6.55 4.07
N MET A 269 6.70 -5.57 3.38
CA MET A 269 5.90 -4.63 2.62
C MET A 269 6.25 -4.83 1.16
N ASP A 270 5.25 -5.24 0.39
CA ASP A 270 5.38 -5.68 -0.98
C ASP A 270 4.77 -4.66 -1.93
N ILE A 271 5.37 -4.42 -3.07
CA ILE A 271 4.79 -3.67 -4.19
C ILE A 271 4.71 -4.62 -5.38
N PHE A 272 3.50 -4.84 -5.87
CA PHE A 272 3.24 -5.59 -7.10
C PHE A 272 2.84 -4.63 -8.20
N ARG A 273 3.42 -4.80 -9.40
CA ARG A 273 2.94 -4.13 -10.61
C ARG A 273 2.24 -5.13 -11.52
N PHE A 274 1.10 -4.69 -12.05
CA PHE A 274 0.21 -5.52 -12.86
C PHE A 274 0.19 -5.08 -14.33
N ASP A 275 0.03 -6.04 -15.22
CA ASP A 275 -0.31 -5.77 -16.62
C ASP A 275 -1.82 -5.48 -16.79
N GLU A 276 -2.24 -5.19 -18.02
CA GLU A 276 -3.64 -4.91 -18.37
C GLU A 276 -4.59 -6.09 -18.08
N ASN A 277 -4.08 -7.31 -18.04
CA ASN A 277 -4.84 -8.53 -17.75
C ASN A 277 -4.90 -8.86 -16.25
N GLY A 278 -4.30 -8.02 -15.40
CA GLY A 278 -4.23 -8.25 -13.95
C GLY A 278 -3.23 -9.31 -13.55
N LYS A 279 -2.15 -9.52 -14.33
CA LYS A 279 -1.05 -10.40 -13.99
C LYS A 279 0.09 -9.60 -13.37
N ILE A 280 0.72 -10.16 -12.35
CA ILE A 280 1.93 -9.63 -11.74
C ILE A 280 3.06 -9.74 -12.74
N VAL A 281 3.74 -8.63 -13.01
CA VAL A 281 4.85 -8.54 -13.97
C VAL A 281 6.13 -7.98 -13.34
N GLU A 282 6.03 -7.46 -12.12
CA GLU A 282 7.17 -6.89 -11.39
C GLU A 282 6.87 -6.81 -9.90
N HIS A 283 7.89 -7.01 -9.06
CA HIS A 283 7.74 -7.08 -7.61
C HIS A 283 8.93 -6.48 -6.87
N TRP A 284 8.65 -5.67 -5.86
CA TRP A 284 9.58 -5.10 -4.88
C TRP A 284 9.11 -5.43 -3.49
N ASP A 285 10.01 -5.57 -2.54
CA ASP A 285 9.68 -5.69 -1.13
C ASP A 285 10.82 -5.21 -0.21
N ALA A 286 10.46 -5.06 1.05
CA ALA A 286 11.39 -5.07 2.17
C ALA A 286 10.89 -6.10 3.20
N VAL A 287 11.76 -6.99 3.62
CA VAL A 287 11.46 -8.04 4.60
C VAL A 287 12.13 -7.71 5.92
N GLN A 288 11.40 -7.80 7.02
CA GLN A 288 11.89 -7.49 8.36
C GLN A 288 11.43 -8.52 9.38
N ASP A 289 12.35 -8.91 10.27
CA ASP A 289 12.02 -9.63 11.49
C ASP A 289 11.66 -8.64 12.62
N TYR A 290 10.57 -8.92 13.31
CA TYR A 290 10.05 -8.06 14.36
C TYR A 290 10.26 -8.69 15.75
N PRO A 291 10.65 -7.88 16.76
CA PRO A 291 10.86 -8.35 18.12
C PRO A 291 9.53 -8.69 18.83
N SER A 292 9.61 -9.37 19.95
CA SER A 292 8.45 -9.72 20.78
C SER A 292 7.79 -8.55 21.50
N THR A 293 8.46 -7.38 21.53
CA THR A 293 7.97 -6.14 22.16
C THR A 293 8.37 -4.93 21.33
N THR A 294 7.55 -3.89 21.36
CA THR A 294 7.81 -2.60 20.70
C THR A 294 7.98 -1.49 21.74
N ALA A 295 8.61 -0.39 21.37
CA ALA A 295 8.79 0.78 22.23
C ALA A 295 7.46 1.50 22.54
N SER A 296 6.50 1.47 21.60
CA SER A 296 5.15 2.02 21.79
C SER A 296 4.22 1.11 22.60
N GLY A 297 4.49 -0.20 22.62
CA GLY A 297 3.57 -1.23 23.11
C GLY A 297 2.54 -1.69 22.09
N ASN A 298 2.48 -1.04 20.91
CA ASN A 298 1.59 -1.43 19.82
C ASN A 298 2.16 -2.65 19.07
N THR A 299 1.30 -3.40 18.38
CA THR A 299 1.76 -4.42 17.45
C THR A 299 2.29 -3.78 16.17
N VAL A 300 3.17 -4.49 15.46
CA VAL A 300 3.75 -3.98 14.20
C VAL A 300 2.81 -4.08 13.00
N TRP A 301 1.65 -4.73 13.16
CA TRP A 301 0.74 -5.05 12.05
C TRP A 301 -0.72 -4.66 12.30
N ASP A 302 -1.11 -4.37 13.54
CA ASP A 302 -2.51 -4.06 13.90
C ASP A 302 -2.85 -2.58 13.62
N ASP A 303 -4.13 -2.27 13.67
CA ASP A 303 -4.60 -0.89 13.78
C ASP A 303 -4.54 -0.47 15.25
N GLY A 304 -4.00 0.71 15.52
CA GLY A 304 -3.97 1.30 16.85
C GLY A 304 -5.33 1.86 17.31
N ARG A 305 -6.41 1.44 16.66
CA ARG A 305 -7.80 1.93 16.90
C ARG A 305 -8.66 0.88 17.56
#